data_b91cc91368a6fcea34c69432826c6b08
#
_entry.id   b91cc91368a6fcea34c69432826c6b08
#
_cell.length_a   1.000
_cell.length_b   1.000
_cell.length_c   1.000
_cell.angle_alpha   90.00
_cell.angle_beta   90.00
_cell.angle_gamma   90.00
#
_symmetry.space_group_name_H-M   'P 1'
#
loop_
_entity.id
_entity.type
_entity.pdbx_description
1 polymer ?
#
loop_
_entity_poly.entity_id
_entity_poly.type
_entity_poly.pdbx_seq_one_letter_code
_entity_poly.pdbx_strand_id
1 'polypeptide(L)'
;MNITIVGTGYVGLVTGTTLAELGNSVYCVDIDADKVEKMKKGIVPIYEPNLEEMFLRNIQANRLFFTTNIKEALDKSDVIYLALPTPPGGDGAADLSFVLSVANQIGEMMTDYKVIVNKSTVPVGTADKVSAVIASKTNIPFDV
;
A
#
# COMPACT_ATOMS: atom_id res chain seq x y z
N MET A 1 -9.11 10.31 7.75
CA MET A 1 -9.39 9.10 6.94
C MET A 1 -8.37 8.03 7.31
N ASN A 2 -8.73 6.76 7.23
CA ASN A 2 -7.81 5.65 7.46
C ASN A 2 -7.39 5.05 6.12
N ILE A 3 -6.09 4.99 5.88
CA ILE A 3 -5.51 4.61 4.59
C ILE A 3 -4.47 3.51 4.80
N THR A 4 -4.49 2.49 3.96
CA THR A 4 -3.43 1.49 3.87
C THR A 4 -2.58 1.75 2.62
N ILE A 5 -1.26 1.67 2.78
CA ILE A 5 -0.29 1.66 1.68
C ILE A 5 0.35 0.28 1.64
N VAL A 6 0.17 -0.45 0.55
CA VAL A 6 0.82 -1.75 0.35
C VAL A 6 2.06 -1.57 -0.51
N GLY A 7 3.21 -1.81 0.08
CA GLY A 7 4.53 -1.55 -0.49
C GLY A 7 5.17 -0.28 0.07
N THR A 8 6.40 -0.39 0.57
CA THR A 8 7.15 0.71 1.18
C THR A 8 8.45 1.04 0.43
N GLY A 9 8.41 0.96 -0.89
CA GLY A 9 9.42 1.57 -1.75
C GLY A 9 9.26 3.09 -1.79
N TYR A 10 9.93 3.77 -2.73
CA TYR A 10 9.85 5.23 -2.86
C TYR A 10 8.42 5.73 -2.98
N VAL A 11 7.66 5.17 -3.92
CA VAL A 11 6.28 5.62 -4.18
C VAL A 11 5.41 5.43 -2.94
N GLY A 12 5.44 4.24 -2.36
CA GLY A 12 4.58 3.92 -1.22
C GLY A 12 4.92 4.71 0.03
N LEU A 13 6.21 4.81 0.37
CA LEU A 13 6.62 5.48 1.59
C LEU A 13 6.46 7.00 1.52
N VAL A 14 6.77 7.61 0.38
CA VAL A 14 6.54 9.05 0.16
C VAL A 14 5.04 9.36 0.18
N THR A 15 4.24 8.57 -0.52
CA THR A 15 2.78 8.72 -0.53
C THR A 15 2.19 8.59 0.87
N GLY A 16 2.55 7.52 1.59
CA GLY A 16 2.03 7.26 2.93
C GLY A 16 2.41 8.35 3.93
N THR A 17 3.67 8.77 3.92
CA THR A 17 4.17 9.83 4.80
C THR A 17 3.47 11.16 4.52
N THR A 18 3.29 11.51 3.25
CA THR A 18 2.61 12.74 2.83
C THR A 18 1.12 12.72 3.23
N LEU A 19 0.44 11.60 3.04
CA LEU A 19 -0.96 11.46 3.45
C LEU A 19 -1.12 11.55 4.97
N ALA A 20 -0.17 11.01 5.74
CA ALA A 20 -0.14 11.16 7.19
C ALA A 20 0.06 12.62 7.59
N GLU A 21 0.95 13.35 6.91
CA GLU A 21 1.17 14.78 7.13
C GLU A 21 -0.09 15.63 6.91
N LEU A 22 -0.95 15.19 5.98
CA LEU A 22 -2.24 15.81 5.73
C LEU A 22 -3.31 15.47 6.78
N GLY A 23 -2.96 14.71 7.82
CA GLY A 23 -3.84 14.41 8.94
C GLY A 23 -4.57 13.07 8.86
N ASN A 24 -4.21 12.20 7.92
CA ASN A 24 -4.77 10.86 7.84
C ASN A 24 -4.04 9.88 8.76
N SER A 25 -4.71 8.82 9.18
CA SER A 25 -4.06 7.65 9.81
C SER A 25 -3.65 6.67 8.71
N VAL A 26 -2.35 6.43 8.57
CA VAL A 26 -1.79 5.67 7.46
C VAL A 26 -1.08 4.41 7.98
N TYR A 27 -1.46 3.26 7.43
CA TYR A 27 -0.91 1.94 7.74
C TYR A 27 -0.08 1.47 6.54
N CYS A 28 1.25 1.47 6.70
CA CYS A 28 2.17 0.99 5.66
C CYS A 28 2.46 -0.49 5.85
N VAL A 29 2.23 -1.28 4.81
CA VAL A 29 2.41 -2.73 4.80
C VAL A 29 3.58 -3.10 3.91
N ASP A 30 4.48 -3.92 4.43
CA ASP A 30 5.57 -4.51 3.65
C ASP A 30 5.80 -5.96 4.10
N ILE A 31 6.21 -6.83 3.20
CA ILE A 31 6.51 -8.24 3.51
C ILE A 31 7.86 -8.40 4.24
N ASP A 32 8.74 -7.42 4.14
CA ASP A 32 10.05 -7.43 4.77
C ASP A 32 9.95 -7.04 6.26
N ALA A 33 9.99 -8.03 7.14
CA ALA A 33 9.86 -7.85 8.57
C ALA A 33 10.99 -6.97 9.17
N ASP A 34 12.23 -7.11 8.69
CA ASP A 34 13.35 -6.30 9.17
C ASP A 34 13.18 -4.82 8.79
N LYS A 35 12.70 -4.58 7.58
CA LYS A 35 12.38 -3.23 7.10
C LYS A 35 11.26 -2.60 7.94
N VAL A 36 10.20 -3.36 8.21
CA VAL A 36 9.09 -2.91 9.05
C VAL A 36 9.57 -2.56 10.46
N GLU A 37 10.38 -3.40 11.09
CA GLU A 37 10.93 -3.13 12.43
C GLU A 37 11.82 -1.88 12.47
N LYS A 38 12.63 -1.67 11.43
CA LYS A 38 13.45 -0.45 11.30
C LYS A 38 12.57 0.80 11.17
N MET A 39 11.53 0.74 10.32
CA MET A 39 10.59 1.86 10.16
C MET A 39 9.84 2.19 11.46
N LYS A 40 9.43 1.19 12.23
CA LYS A 40 8.83 1.38 13.55
C LYS A 40 9.75 2.13 14.52
N LYS A 41 11.06 1.97 14.37
CA LYS A 41 12.09 2.66 15.16
C LYS A 41 12.45 4.04 14.60
N GLY A 42 11.79 4.49 13.55
CA GLY A 42 12.05 5.78 12.92
C GLY A 42 13.19 5.77 11.90
N ILE A 43 13.65 4.61 11.46
CA ILE A 43 14.69 4.48 10.44
C ILE A 43 14.03 4.47 9.07
N VAL A 44 14.27 5.51 8.27
CA VAL A 44 13.75 5.64 6.90
C VAL A 44 14.60 4.79 5.95
N PRO A 45 14.02 3.80 5.24
CA PRO A 45 14.78 2.88 4.40
C PRO A 45 15.21 3.46 3.04
N ILE A 46 14.76 4.66 2.71
CA ILE A 46 15.06 5.34 1.44
C ILE A 46 15.55 6.76 1.72
N TYR A 47 16.29 7.33 0.76
CA TYR A 47 16.67 8.74 0.79
C TYR A 47 15.75 9.55 -0.13
N GLU A 48 15.04 10.50 0.46
CA GLU A 48 14.25 11.52 -0.24
C GLU A 48 14.37 12.81 0.56
N PRO A 49 14.71 13.96 -0.07
CA PRO A 49 14.81 15.22 0.64
C PRO A 49 13.56 15.55 1.47
N ASN A 50 13.76 15.93 2.71
CA ASN A 50 12.72 16.31 3.69
C ASN A 50 11.80 15.16 4.16
N LEU A 51 11.96 13.95 3.65
CA LEU A 51 11.12 12.81 4.03
C LEU A 51 11.34 12.41 5.49
N GLU A 52 12.57 12.31 5.94
CA GLU A 52 12.91 11.82 7.29
C GLU A 52 12.24 12.65 8.38
N GLU A 53 12.30 13.97 8.29
CA GLU A 53 11.67 14.87 9.27
C GLU A 53 10.15 14.68 9.31
N MET A 54 9.50 14.63 8.16
CA MET A 54 8.06 14.40 8.03
C MET A 54 7.67 13.01 8.54
N PHE A 55 8.45 11.99 8.22
CA PHE A 55 8.27 10.61 8.66
C PHE A 55 8.30 10.50 10.19
N LEU A 56 9.33 11.03 10.83
CA LEU A 56 9.48 11.01 12.29
C LEU A 56 8.36 11.79 12.99
N ARG A 57 8.01 12.96 12.49
CA ARG A 57 6.93 13.78 13.03
C ARG A 57 5.60 13.04 13.03
N ASN A 58 5.30 12.31 11.97
CA ASN A 58 4.05 11.57 11.83
C ASN A 58 4.01 10.26 12.64
N ILE A 59 5.14 9.61 12.85
CA ILE A 59 5.25 8.51 13.81
C ILE A 59 4.94 9.02 15.23
N GLN A 60 5.56 10.12 15.64
CA GLN A 60 5.35 10.72 16.95
C GLN A 60 3.91 11.19 17.16
N ALA A 61 3.27 11.64 16.10
CA ALA A 61 1.87 12.09 16.13
C ALA A 61 0.85 10.92 16.07
N ASN A 62 1.31 9.68 16.04
CA ASN A 62 0.47 8.48 15.89
C ASN A 62 -0.45 8.53 14.65
N ARG A 63 0.11 8.96 13.52
CA ARG A 63 -0.56 8.99 12.21
C ARG A 63 0.07 8.06 11.19
N LEU A 64 1.27 7.53 11.44
CA LEU A 64 2.00 6.67 10.52
C LEU A 64 2.40 5.39 11.24
N PHE A 65 1.92 4.26 10.74
CA PHE A 65 2.09 2.93 11.32
C PHE A 65 2.67 1.96 10.30
N PHE A 66 3.33 0.91 10.77
CA PHE A 66 3.99 -0.10 9.92
C PHE A 66 3.64 -1.50 10.40
N THR A 67 3.36 -2.41 9.46
CA THR A 67 3.04 -3.80 9.78
C THR A 67 3.41 -4.71 8.60
N THR A 68 3.66 -5.99 8.90
CA THR A 68 3.73 -7.04 7.88
C THR A 68 2.36 -7.70 7.62
N ASN A 69 1.35 -7.38 8.44
CA ASN A 69 0.04 -8.02 8.41
C ASN A 69 -0.95 -7.17 7.60
N ILE A 70 -1.16 -7.56 6.33
CA ILE A 70 -2.09 -6.86 5.45
C ILE A 70 -3.54 -6.91 5.97
N LYS A 71 -3.97 -8.00 6.58
CA LYS A 71 -5.34 -8.14 7.13
C LYS A 71 -5.60 -7.10 8.20
N GLU A 72 -4.65 -6.91 9.11
CA GLU A 72 -4.75 -5.90 10.16
C GLU A 72 -4.91 -4.48 9.60
N ALA A 73 -4.13 -4.15 8.56
CA ALA A 73 -4.22 -2.85 7.91
C ALA A 73 -5.56 -2.67 7.16
N LEU A 74 -6.01 -3.71 6.43
CA LEU A 74 -7.28 -3.68 5.72
C LEU A 74 -8.48 -3.45 6.66
N ASP A 75 -8.49 -4.11 7.81
CA ASP A 75 -9.60 -4.01 8.76
C ASP A 75 -9.74 -2.60 9.36
N LYS A 76 -8.67 -1.81 9.30
CA LYS A 76 -8.63 -0.45 9.84
C LYS A 76 -8.86 0.64 8.80
N SER A 77 -8.85 0.30 7.49
CA SER A 77 -8.75 1.30 6.42
C SER A 77 -9.90 1.23 5.43
N ASP A 78 -10.27 2.39 4.91
CA ASP A 78 -11.30 2.53 3.87
C ASP A 78 -10.68 2.60 2.46
N VAL A 79 -9.48 3.15 2.35
CA VAL A 79 -8.77 3.35 1.09
C VAL A 79 -7.44 2.59 1.11
N ILE A 80 -7.19 1.82 0.05
CA ILE A 80 -6.03 0.95 -0.07
C ILE A 80 -5.21 1.36 -1.30
N TYR A 81 -4.00 1.84 -1.09
CA TYR A 81 -3.06 2.17 -2.16
C TYR A 81 -2.16 0.98 -2.47
N LEU A 82 -2.11 0.57 -3.72
CA LEU A 82 -1.16 -0.43 -4.22
C LEU A 82 0.07 0.28 -4.76
N ALA A 83 1.18 0.21 -4.05
CA ALA A 83 2.46 0.83 -4.40
C ALA A 83 3.56 -0.25 -4.48
N LEU A 84 3.30 -1.24 -5.31
CA LEU A 84 4.09 -2.47 -5.43
C LEU A 84 5.06 -2.41 -6.61
N PRO A 85 6.17 -3.18 -6.57
CA PRO A 85 7.09 -3.28 -7.70
C PRO A 85 6.38 -3.84 -8.94
N THR A 86 6.69 -3.25 -10.10
CA THR A 86 6.25 -3.72 -11.41
C THR A 86 7.46 -3.84 -12.33
N PRO A 87 8.39 -4.78 -12.06
CA PRO A 87 9.61 -4.91 -12.83
C PRO A 87 9.30 -5.32 -14.27
N PRO A 88 10.20 -5.03 -15.23
CA PRO A 88 10.03 -5.53 -16.58
C PRO A 88 10.07 -7.06 -16.61
N GLY A 89 9.09 -7.67 -17.27
CA GLY A 89 9.09 -9.10 -17.57
C GLY A 89 10.08 -9.46 -18.68
N GLY A 90 10.22 -10.75 -18.97
CA GLY A 90 11.14 -11.25 -20.00
C GLY A 90 10.83 -10.78 -21.42
N ASP A 91 9.62 -10.31 -21.67
CA ASP A 91 9.13 -9.74 -22.95
C ASP A 91 9.21 -8.19 -22.95
N GLY A 92 9.71 -7.56 -21.89
CA GLY A 92 9.75 -6.11 -21.71
C GLY A 92 8.46 -5.47 -21.20
N ALA A 93 7.37 -6.23 -21.08
CA ALA A 93 6.14 -5.76 -20.46
C ALA A 93 6.28 -5.70 -18.94
N ALA A 94 5.49 -4.86 -18.26
CA ALA A 94 5.48 -4.80 -16.79
C ALA A 94 4.96 -6.12 -16.20
N ASP A 95 5.68 -6.67 -15.24
CA ASP A 95 5.24 -7.81 -14.45
C ASP A 95 4.25 -7.34 -13.37
N LEU A 96 2.98 -7.72 -13.51
CA LEU A 96 1.90 -7.36 -12.62
C LEU A 96 1.66 -8.38 -11.50
N SER A 97 2.50 -9.41 -11.38
CA SER A 97 2.28 -10.52 -10.43
C SER A 97 2.13 -10.06 -8.99
N PHE A 98 2.93 -9.08 -8.54
CA PHE A 98 2.80 -8.54 -7.18
C PHE A 98 1.48 -7.81 -6.99
N VAL A 99 1.09 -6.96 -7.94
CA VAL A 99 -0.17 -6.19 -7.88
C VAL A 99 -1.37 -7.13 -7.85
N LEU A 100 -1.41 -8.12 -8.73
CA LEU A 100 -2.52 -9.07 -8.81
C LEU A 100 -2.56 -10.03 -7.61
N SER A 101 -1.41 -10.41 -7.07
CA SER A 101 -1.33 -11.21 -5.84
C SER A 101 -1.93 -10.47 -4.66
N VAL A 102 -1.61 -9.19 -4.49
CA VAL A 102 -2.19 -8.37 -3.42
C VAL A 102 -3.68 -8.12 -3.65
N ALA A 103 -4.11 -7.88 -4.90
CA ALA A 103 -5.53 -7.78 -5.24
C ALA A 103 -6.31 -9.05 -4.83
N ASN A 104 -5.74 -10.23 -5.08
CA ASN A 104 -6.31 -11.49 -4.64
C ASN A 104 -6.47 -11.56 -3.11
N GLN A 105 -5.42 -11.20 -2.36
CA GLN A 105 -5.47 -11.17 -0.90
C GLN A 105 -6.52 -10.18 -0.38
N ILE A 106 -6.62 -9.00 -0.98
CA ILE A 106 -7.65 -8.02 -0.62
C ILE A 106 -9.04 -8.63 -0.80
N GLY A 107 -9.32 -9.23 -1.95
CA GLY A 107 -10.59 -9.87 -2.23
C GLY A 107 -10.94 -11.00 -1.24
N GLU A 108 -9.94 -11.77 -0.81
CA GLU A 108 -10.13 -12.86 0.18
C GLU A 108 -10.35 -12.33 1.61
N MET A 109 -9.78 -11.19 1.95
CA MET A 109 -9.70 -10.70 3.34
C MET A 109 -10.65 -9.54 3.65
N MET A 110 -11.12 -8.79 2.65
CA MET A 110 -11.98 -7.62 2.90
C MET A 110 -13.35 -8.06 3.46
N THR A 111 -13.85 -7.28 4.41
CA THR A 111 -15.12 -7.55 5.11
C THR A 111 -16.15 -6.46 4.90
N ASP A 112 -15.75 -5.34 4.33
CA ASP A 112 -16.56 -4.15 4.08
C ASP A 112 -16.08 -3.43 2.82
N TYR A 113 -16.82 -2.41 2.39
CA TYR A 113 -16.50 -1.61 1.21
C TYR A 113 -15.10 -0.99 1.29
N LYS A 114 -14.35 -1.07 0.20
CA LYS A 114 -13.01 -0.48 0.06
C LYS A 114 -12.87 0.25 -1.27
N VAL A 115 -12.07 1.29 -1.26
CA VAL A 115 -11.58 1.94 -2.48
C VAL A 115 -10.12 1.52 -2.69
N ILE A 116 -9.83 0.95 -3.84
CA ILE A 116 -8.49 0.45 -4.19
C ILE A 116 -7.85 1.43 -5.19
N VAL A 117 -6.67 1.92 -4.87
CA VAL A 117 -5.96 2.89 -5.71
C VAL A 117 -4.68 2.28 -6.27
N ASN A 118 -4.59 2.15 -7.58
CA ASN A 118 -3.35 1.76 -8.24
C ASN A 118 -2.36 2.94 -8.27
N LYS A 119 -1.36 2.91 -7.41
CA LYS A 119 -0.29 3.90 -7.36
C LYS A 119 1.00 3.38 -8.00
N SER A 120 1.11 2.08 -8.23
CA SER A 120 2.22 1.47 -8.97
C SER A 120 2.25 1.97 -10.43
N THR A 121 3.43 1.98 -11.03
CA THR A 121 3.58 2.25 -12.46
C THR A 121 3.09 1.04 -13.25
N VAL A 122 1.91 1.16 -13.85
CA VAL A 122 1.22 0.04 -14.50
C VAL A 122 0.68 0.44 -15.88
N PRO A 123 0.55 -0.53 -16.80
CA PRO A 123 -0.08 -0.31 -18.11
C PRO A 123 -1.55 0.10 -17.98
N VAL A 124 -2.06 0.75 -19.03
CA VAL A 124 -3.51 1.01 -19.20
C VAL A 124 -4.27 -0.33 -19.14
N GLY A 125 -5.42 -0.34 -18.47
CA GLY A 125 -6.23 -1.56 -18.29
C GLY A 125 -5.88 -2.38 -17.04
N THR A 126 -4.86 -2.00 -16.26
CA THR A 126 -4.50 -2.70 -15.02
C THR A 126 -5.62 -2.59 -13.96
N ALA A 127 -6.32 -1.46 -13.88
CA ALA A 127 -7.45 -1.30 -12.96
C ALA A 127 -8.55 -2.35 -13.23
N ASP A 128 -8.84 -2.63 -14.49
CA ASP A 128 -9.82 -3.66 -14.86
C ASP A 128 -9.38 -5.05 -14.42
N LYS A 129 -8.08 -5.35 -14.54
CA LYS A 129 -7.50 -6.63 -14.08
C LYS A 129 -7.57 -6.77 -12.57
N VAL A 130 -7.22 -5.72 -11.84
CA VAL A 130 -7.32 -5.69 -10.37
C VAL A 130 -8.77 -5.87 -9.95
N SER A 131 -9.70 -5.16 -10.56
CA SER A 131 -11.13 -5.28 -10.29
C SER A 131 -11.64 -6.70 -10.53
N ALA A 132 -11.27 -7.32 -11.65
CA ALA A 132 -11.65 -8.69 -11.98
C ALA A 132 -11.13 -9.71 -10.94
N VAL A 133 -9.90 -9.57 -10.49
CA VAL A 133 -9.31 -10.44 -9.46
C VAL A 133 -10.05 -10.31 -8.15
N ILE A 134 -10.30 -9.09 -7.67
CA ILE A 134 -11.03 -8.84 -6.41
C ILE A 134 -12.46 -9.40 -6.52
N ALA A 135 -13.17 -9.09 -7.60
CA ALA A 135 -14.54 -9.56 -7.83
C ALA A 135 -14.65 -11.09 -7.88
N SER A 136 -13.59 -11.80 -8.29
CA SER A 136 -13.56 -13.27 -8.28
C SER A 136 -13.49 -13.87 -6.87
N LYS A 137 -13.17 -13.07 -5.86
CA LYS A 137 -12.94 -13.51 -4.47
C LYS A 137 -14.01 -13.05 -3.49
N THR A 138 -14.75 -12.01 -3.80
CA THR A 138 -15.73 -11.42 -2.89
C THR A 138 -16.97 -10.90 -3.62
N ASN A 139 -18.09 -10.87 -2.90
CA ASN A 139 -19.32 -10.18 -3.33
C ASN A 139 -19.48 -8.80 -2.65
N ILE A 140 -18.53 -8.42 -1.81
CA ILE A 140 -18.54 -7.13 -1.12
C ILE A 140 -18.28 -6.03 -2.15
N PRO A 141 -19.03 -4.93 -2.15
CA PRO A 141 -18.81 -3.81 -3.06
C PRO A 141 -17.43 -3.18 -2.84
N PHE A 142 -16.82 -2.72 -3.92
CA PHE A 142 -15.55 -1.99 -3.91
C PHE A 142 -15.42 -1.15 -5.20
N ASP A 143 -14.50 -0.21 -5.20
CA ASP A 143 -14.08 0.55 -6.40
C ASP A 143 -12.57 0.43 -6.59
N VAL A 144 -12.14 0.53 -7.85
CA VAL A 144 -10.73 0.53 -8.22
C VAL A 144 -10.40 1.77 -9.03
#